data_d48b18220c1bda0ce65b23b0615150bf
#
_entry.id   d48b18220c1bda0ce65b23b0615150bf
#
_cell.length_a   1.000
_cell.length_b   1.000
_cell.length_c   1.000
_cell.angle_alpha   90.00
_cell.angle_beta   90.00
_cell.angle_gamma   90.00
#
_symmetry.space_group_name_H-M   'P 1'
#
loop_
_entity.id
_entity.type
_entity.pdbx_description
1 polymer ?
#
loop_
_entity_poly.entity_id
_entity_poly.type
_entity_poly.pdbx_seq_one_letter_code
_entity_poly.pdbx_strand_id
1 'polypeptide(L)'
;MPALTVSTRRSFCSVLLLALFATAAPGIAAENFGLPFDTVFKGRERFNALVAQGDKWKNLPIGERTAAIGRTLVGTPYKSYTLEIDDRIEAPSVNFNGLDCWTFFEVSLAFARMLDEPRDQWTPQTFLKKIELDRYRGGECTGSYLSRLHYLEEWLSDNDRRGLVRDLTRELGAIPGKNSAREMTVGWRGYRYMRHNPDLRASIAQMEARVGSKPLYYIPKSKVPGIEGKLQTGDIIGICSRDGKMVGTSHVGLAIRTNDGVLRFMHASSPRNFGKVVIDQRLSGYLNEFSGHLGILVARPLK
;
A
#
# COMPACT_ATOMS: atom_id res chain seq x y z
N MET A 1 90.82 -6.28 26.70
CA MET A 1 89.67 -6.65 25.87
C MET A 1 88.41 -6.46 26.74
N PRO A 2 87.58 -5.48 26.57
CA PRO A 2 86.41 -5.28 27.42
C PRO A 2 85.16 -5.93 26.81
N ALA A 3 84.37 -6.51 27.70
CA ALA A 3 83.15 -7.22 27.44
C ALA A 3 82.00 -6.20 27.12
N LEU A 4 81.25 -6.51 26.06
CA LEU A 4 80.02 -5.74 25.65
C LEU A 4 78.81 -6.29 26.41
N THR A 5 78.26 -5.47 27.24
CA THR A 5 76.93 -5.67 27.88
C THR A 5 75.78 -5.31 26.94
N VAL A 6 74.95 -6.26 26.58
CA VAL A 6 73.74 -6.04 25.78
C VAL A 6 72.57 -5.72 26.73
N SER A 7 72.09 -4.54 26.64
CA SER A 7 70.87 -4.08 27.36
C SER A 7 69.62 -4.42 26.52
N THR A 8 68.80 -5.34 27.03
CA THR A 8 67.50 -5.66 26.45
C THR A 8 66.42 -4.70 26.97
N ARG A 9 66.02 -3.74 26.12
CA ARG A 9 64.82 -2.92 26.36
C ARG A 9 63.58 -3.74 26.01
N ARG A 10 62.78 -4.07 27.01
CA ARG A 10 61.40 -4.58 26.83
C ARG A 10 60.48 -3.43 26.49
N SER A 11 60.00 -3.37 25.24
CA SER A 11 58.88 -2.50 24.81
C SER A 11 57.56 -3.10 25.23
N PHE A 12 56.87 -2.46 26.14
CA PHE A 12 55.48 -2.75 26.46
C PHE A 12 54.61 -2.16 25.33
N CYS A 13 54.07 -3.00 24.45
CA CYS A 13 52.97 -2.59 23.57
C CYS A 13 51.66 -2.63 24.34
N SER A 14 51.16 -1.45 24.73
CA SER A 14 49.80 -1.31 25.24
C SER A 14 48.85 -1.40 24.06
N VAL A 15 48.16 -2.52 23.93
CA VAL A 15 47.05 -2.69 22.99
C VAL A 15 45.83 -2.00 23.58
N LEU A 16 45.51 -0.83 23.04
CA LEU A 16 44.26 -0.13 23.34
C LEU A 16 43.13 -0.84 22.63
N LEU A 17 42.33 -1.66 23.34
CA LEU A 17 41.09 -2.21 22.84
C LEU A 17 40.06 -1.06 22.71
N LEU A 18 39.87 -0.53 21.51
CA LEU A 18 38.70 0.29 21.19
C LEU A 18 37.47 -0.63 21.15
N ALA A 19 36.67 -0.62 22.19
CA ALA A 19 35.35 -1.20 22.20
C ALA A 19 34.47 -0.34 21.26
N LEU A 20 34.23 -0.80 20.02
CA LEU A 20 33.20 -0.28 19.15
C LEU A 20 31.83 -0.64 19.77
N PHE A 21 31.24 0.29 20.50
CA PHE A 21 29.82 0.23 20.81
C PHE A 21 29.05 0.48 19.50
N ALA A 22 28.65 -0.59 18.83
CA ALA A 22 27.64 -0.52 17.80
C ALA A 22 26.34 -0.08 18.48
N THR A 23 26.01 1.22 18.40
CA THR A 23 24.69 1.70 18.76
C THR A 23 23.70 1.07 17.76
N ALA A 24 23.01 0.02 18.20
CA ALA A 24 21.86 -0.49 17.48
C ALA A 24 20.89 0.67 17.27
N ALA A 25 20.54 0.96 16.02
CA ALA A 25 19.49 1.91 15.75
C ALA A 25 18.24 1.48 16.55
N PRO A 26 17.53 2.42 17.20
CA PRO A 26 16.36 2.06 17.99
C PRO A 26 15.39 1.32 17.07
N GLY A 27 15.16 0.05 17.38
CA GLY A 27 14.13 -0.75 16.73
C GLY A 27 12.81 0.00 16.88
N ILE A 28 12.02 0.04 15.81
CA ILE A 28 10.69 0.66 15.86
C ILE A 28 9.90 -0.16 16.88
N ALA A 29 9.51 0.49 17.98
CA ALA A 29 8.70 -0.16 18.99
C ALA A 29 7.38 -0.61 18.34
N ALA A 30 7.09 -1.90 18.41
CA ALA A 30 5.76 -2.41 18.13
C ALA A 30 4.84 -1.95 19.27
N GLU A 31 3.66 -1.46 18.91
CA GLU A 31 2.66 -0.97 19.87
C GLU A 31 1.42 -1.86 19.75
N ASN A 32 0.86 -2.24 20.90
CA ASN A 32 -0.43 -2.92 20.95
C ASN A 32 -1.52 -1.88 21.27
N PHE A 33 -2.26 -1.44 20.26
CA PHE A 33 -3.38 -0.51 20.41
C PHE A 33 -4.68 -1.20 20.90
N GLY A 34 -4.57 -2.23 21.74
CA GLY A 34 -5.71 -3.06 22.13
C GLY A 34 -6.19 -3.99 21.00
N LEU A 35 -5.35 -4.19 19.98
CA LEU A 35 -5.52 -5.21 18.95
C LEU A 35 -4.92 -6.54 19.44
N PRO A 36 -5.36 -7.67 18.91
CA PRO A 36 -4.80 -8.98 19.28
C PRO A 36 -3.36 -9.21 18.79
N PHE A 37 -2.79 -8.26 18.04
CA PHE A 37 -1.46 -8.34 17.46
C PHE A 37 -0.63 -7.10 17.80
N ASP A 38 0.67 -7.30 17.90
CA ASP A 38 1.61 -6.18 17.82
C ASP A 38 1.54 -5.54 16.42
N THR A 39 1.55 -4.23 16.35
CA THR A 39 1.46 -3.47 15.11
C THR A 39 2.51 -2.37 15.05
N VAL A 40 2.72 -1.81 13.87
CA VAL A 40 3.64 -0.70 13.66
C VAL A 40 2.86 0.51 13.15
N PHE A 41 2.84 1.59 13.95
CA PHE A 41 2.20 2.85 13.60
C PHE A 41 3.24 3.97 13.46
N LYS A 42 3.50 4.41 12.23
CA LYS A 42 4.45 5.50 11.94
C LYS A 42 3.74 6.76 11.48
N GLY A 43 4.22 7.92 11.94
CA GLY A 43 3.68 9.22 11.54
C GLY A 43 2.44 9.63 12.31
N ARG A 44 2.44 9.41 13.62
CA ARG A 44 1.34 9.78 14.54
C ARG A 44 0.97 11.26 14.47
N GLU A 45 1.94 12.15 14.28
CA GLU A 45 1.68 13.58 14.12
C GLU A 45 0.81 13.89 12.88
N ARG A 46 1.11 13.24 11.75
CA ARG A 46 0.29 13.37 10.54
C ARG A 46 -1.11 12.79 10.72
N PHE A 47 -1.23 11.65 11.37
CA PHE A 47 -2.53 11.10 11.75
C PHE A 47 -3.33 12.10 12.59
N ASN A 48 -2.73 12.66 13.65
CA ASN A 48 -3.39 13.64 14.51
C ASN A 48 -3.79 14.91 13.75
N ALA A 49 -2.96 15.37 12.80
CA ALA A 49 -3.27 16.51 11.94
C ALA A 49 -4.47 16.24 11.02
N LEU A 50 -4.66 15.00 10.56
CA LEU A 50 -5.85 14.56 9.82
C LEU A 50 -7.08 14.51 10.74
N VAL A 51 -6.95 13.93 11.93
CA VAL A 51 -8.02 13.88 12.95
C VAL A 51 -8.53 15.28 13.29
N ALA A 52 -7.62 16.25 13.43
CA ALA A 52 -7.99 17.65 13.70
C ALA A 52 -8.85 18.30 12.58
N GLN A 53 -8.78 17.75 11.36
CA GLN A 53 -9.54 18.22 10.19
C GLN A 53 -10.77 17.37 9.89
N GLY A 54 -10.95 16.22 10.55
CA GLY A 54 -11.98 15.23 10.22
C GLY A 54 -13.40 15.78 10.16
N ASP A 55 -13.75 16.76 11.02
CA ASP A 55 -15.07 17.39 11.01
C ASP A 55 -15.42 18.09 9.69
N LYS A 56 -14.41 18.49 8.90
CA LYS A 56 -14.64 19.08 7.57
C LYS A 56 -15.17 18.04 6.56
N TRP A 57 -14.92 16.77 6.80
CA TRP A 57 -15.16 15.70 5.82
C TRP A 57 -16.23 14.69 6.25
N LYS A 58 -16.49 14.53 7.56
CA LYS A 58 -17.34 13.45 8.10
C LYS A 58 -18.72 13.34 7.44
N ASN A 59 -19.29 14.45 6.99
CA ASN A 59 -20.62 14.49 6.37
C ASN A 59 -20.58 14.35 4.84
N LEU A 60 -19.40 14.26 4.21
CA LEU A 60 -19.29 14.02 2.78
C LEU A 60 -19.61 12.56 2.44
N PRO A 61 -20.07 12.24 1.24
CA PRO A 61 -20.12 10.88 0.75
C PRO A 61 -18.76 10.19 0.88
N ILE A 62 -18.73 8.88 1.13
CA ILE A 62 -17.48 8.13 1.41
C ILE A 62 -16.38 8.33 0.35
N GLY A 63 -16.74 8.35 -0.93
CA GLY A 63 -15.78 8.60 -2.02
C GLY A 63 -15.15 10.00 -1.92
N GLU A 64 -15.99 11.02 -1.70
CA GLU A 64 -15.54 12.40 -1.53
C GLU A 64 -14.64 12.55 -0.29
N ARG A 65 -15.00 11.89 0.83
CA ARG A 65 -14.15 11.84 2.04
C ARG A 65 -12.79 11.20 1.73
N THR A 66 -12.79 10.04 1.07
CA THR A 66 -11.57 9.34 0.68
C THR A 66 -10.67 10.22 -0.16
N ALA A 67 -11.22 10.89 -1.15
CA ALA A 67 -10.49 11.82 -2.00
C ALA A 67 -9.99 13.06 -1.25
N ALA A 68 -10.80 13.63 -0.35
CA ALA A 68 -10.41 14.78 0.47
C ALA A 68 -9.22 14.46 1.38
N ILE A 69 -9.23 13.28 2.01
CA ILE A 69 -8.11 12.78 2.80
C ILE A 69 -6.89 12.53 1.91
N GLY A 70 -7.06 11.86 0.76
CA GLY A 70 -5.99 11.65 -0.21
C GLY A 70 -5.32 12.95 -0.67
N ARG A 71 -6.09 14.04 -0.85
CA ARG A 71 -5.56 15.37 -1.17
C ARG A 71 -4.61 15.91 -0.10
N THR A 72 -4.87 15.64 1.17
CA THR A 72 -3.99 16.10 2.26
C THR A 72 -2.68 15.31 2.33
N LEU A 73 -2.66 14.12 1.71
CA LEU A 73 -1.47 13.28 1.61
C LEU A 73 -0.59 13.62 0.40
N VAL A 74 -1.03 14.54 -0.50
CA VAL A 74 -0.23 14.99 -1.63
C VAL A 74 1.10 15.55 -1.14
N GLY A 75 2.20 15.16 -1.81
CA GLY A 75 3.56 15.50 -1.41
C GLY A 75 4.20 14.50 -0.45
N THR A 76 3.45 13.54 0.12
CA THR A 76 4.04 12.47 0.95
C THR A 76 5.01 11.65 0.11
N PRO A 77 6.26 11.41 0.56
CA PRO A 77 7.26 10.65 -0.19
C PRO A 77 6.77 9.23 -0.54
N TYR A 78 7.12 8.77 -1.75
CA TYR A 78 6.93 7.37 -2.11
C TYR A 78 7.89 6.47 -1.33
N LYS A 79 7.37 5.40 -0.78
CA LYS A 79 8.16 4.37 -0.12
C LYS A 79 7.64 3.00 -0.51
N SER A 80 8.49 2.21 -1.18
CA SER A 80 8.12 0.85 -1.60
C SER A 80 7.88 -0.07 -0.40
N TYR A 81 7.02 -1.04 -0.59
CA TYR A 81 6.76 -2.14 0.35
C TYR A 81 6.27 -1.65 1.73
N THR A 82 5.42 -0.64 1.76
CA THR A 82 4.87 -0.09 3.03
C THR A 82 3.74 -0.94 3.61
N LEU A 83 3.27 -1.95 2.90
CA LEU A 83 2.44 -3.03 3.46
C LEU A 83 3.22 -3.96 4.40
N GLU A 84 4.55 -4.09 4.19
CA GLU A 84 5.45 -4.92 4.97
C GLU A 84 6.35 -4.04 5.84
N ILE A 85 5.79 -3.45 6.89
CA ILE A 85 6.53 -2.52 7.77
C ILE A 85 7.53 -3.27 8.64
N ASP A 86 7.25 -4.52 8.97
CA ASP A 86 8.11 -5.42 9.73
C ASP A 86 8.30 -6.75 8.98
N ASP A 87 9.36 -7.51 9.30
CA ASP A 87 9.68 -8.79 8.67
C ASP A 87 9.15 -10.00 9.46
N ARG A 88 8.53 -9.76 10.62
CA ARG A 88 7.98 -10.78 11.52
C ARG A 88 6.53 -10.52 11.91
N ILE A 89 6.08 -9.27 11.82
CA ILE A 89 4.74 -8.85 12.20
C ILE A 89 3.86 -8.80 10.96
N GLU A 90 2.86 -9.66 10.88
CA GLU A 90 1.73 -9.53 9.96
C GLU A 90 0.53 -9.01 10.74
N ALA A 91 0.29 -7.72 10.65
CA ALA A 91 -0.79 -7.03 11.35
C ALA A 91 -1.23 -5.76 10.60
N PRO A 92 -2.40 -5.22 10.91
CA PRO A 92 -2.83 -3.91 10.42
C PRO A 92 -1.83 -2.83 10.85
N SER A 93 -0.88 -2.52 9.99
CA SER A 93 0.20 -1.56 10.24
C SER A 93 0.14 -0.41 9.25
N VAL A 94 0.67 0.76 9.62
CA VAL A 94 0.63 1.98 8.79
C VAL A 94 1.89 2.82 8.89
N ASN A 95 2.21 3.51 7.80
CA ASN A 95 3.28 4.50 7.76
C ASN A 95 2.82 5.77 7.04
N PHE A 96 2.40 6.80 7.78
CA PHE A 96 2.02 8.10 7.21
C PHE A 96 3.21 8.92 6.69
N ASN A 97 4.46 8.55 7.01
CA ASN A 97 5.66 9.26 6.57
C ASN A 97 6.16 8.83 5.18
N GLY A 98 5.56 7.80 4.60
CA GLY A 98 5.89 7.32 3.26
C GLY A 98 4.89 6.26 2.83
N LEU A 99 4.38 6.39 1.61
CA LEU A 99 3.31 5.57 1.06
C LEU A 99 3.73 4.99 -0.29
N ASP A 100 3.33 3.77 -0.58
CA ASP A 100 3.25 3.25 -1.94
C ASP A 100 1.84 3.44 -2.51
N CYS A 101 1.61 2.99 -3.73
CA CYS A 101 0.32 3.16 -4.39
C CYS A 101 -0.81 2.44 -3.65
N TRP A 102 -0.54 1.28 -3.09
CA TRP A 102 -1.53 0.50 -2.36
C TRP A 102 -1.87 1.15 -1.02
N THR A 103 -0.87 1.42 -0.19
CA THR A 103 -1.09 2.03 1.12
C THR A 103 -1.66 3.44 1.05
N PHE A 104 -1.42 4.17 -0.06
CA PHE A 104 -2.05 5.48 -0.30
C PHE A 104 -3.58 5.39 -0.33
N PHE A 105 -4.14 4.51 -1.18
CA PHE A 105 -5.60 4.43 -1.29
C PHE A 105 -6.23 3.80 -0.05
N GLU A 106 -5.60 2.76 0.53
CA GLU A 106 -6.11 2.11 1.75
C GLU A 106 -6.14 3.06 2.95
N VAL A 107 -5.05 3.81 3.19
CA VAL A 107 -4.99 4.81 4.26
C VAL A 107 -6.07 5.86 4.09
N SER A 108 -6.28 6.33 2.86
CA SER A 108 -7.32 7.32 2.55
C SER A 108 -8.72 6.78 2.81
N LEU A 109 -9.01 5.55 2.37
CA LEU A 109 -10.30 4.89 2.55
C LEU A 109 -10.56 4.53 4.02
N ALA A 110 -9.60 3.90 4.69
CA ALA A 110 -9.73 3.50 6.08
C ALA A 110 -9.94 4.72 7.00
N PHE A 111 -9.27 5.84 6.73
CA PHE A 111 -9.49 7.08 7.47
C PHE A 111 -10.90 7.63 7.20
N ALA A 112 -11.36 7.60 5.94
CA ALA A 112 -12.71 8.01 5.59
C ALA A 112 -13.78 7.16 6.32
N ARG A 113 -13.57 5.86 6.46
CA ARG A 113 -14.45 4.95 7.23
C ARG A 113 -14.41 5.24 8.74
N MET A 114 -13.23 5.61 9.27
CA MET A 114 -13.12 5.95 10.69
C MET A 114 -13.97 7.16 11.05
N LEU A 115 -14.18 8.10 10.13
CA LEU A 115 -15.01 9.30 10.36
C LEU A 115 -16.52 9.00 10.53
N ASP A 116 -16.97 7.78 10.26
CA ASP A 116 -18.34 7.33 10.58
C ASP A 116 -18.51 6.99 12.08
N GLU A 117 -17.43 6.79 12.79
CA GLU A 117 -17.46 6.56 14.24
C GLU A 117 -17.67 7.88 15.01
N PRO A 118 -18.14 7.83 16.26
CA PRO A 118 -18.17 8.99 17.14
C PRO A 118 -16.79 9.68 17.25
N ARG A 119 -16.80 10.99 17.42
CA ARG A 119 -15.57 11.83 17.38
C ARG A 119 -14.48 11.38 18.37
N ASP A 120 -14.86 10.93 19.54
CA ASP A 120 -13.98 10.41 20.59
C ASP A 120 -13.34 9.07 20.23
N GLN A 121 -13.87 8.37 19.22
CA GLN A 121 -13.35 7.12 18.70
C GLN A 121 -12.42 7.30 17.48
N TRP A 122 -12.11 8.52 17.06
CA TRP A 122 -11.14 8.76 15.99
C TRP A 122 -9.71 8.56 16.49
N THR A 123 -9.38 7.34 16.76
CA THR A 123 -8.14 6.90 17.38
C THR A 123 -7.29 6.04 16.45
N PRO A 124 -5.99 5.87 16.70
CA PRO A 124 -5.16 4.93 15.98
C PRO A 124 -5.71 3.51 16.00
N GLN A 125 -6.29 3.07 17.11
CA GLN A 125 -6.90 1.74 17.23
C GLN A 125 -8.07 1.58 16.26
N THR A 126 -9.01 2.52 16.24
CA THR A 126 -10.17 2.48 15.34
C THR A 126 -9.72 2.55 13.88
N PHE A 127 -8.75 3.40 13.58
CA PHE A 127 -8.16 3.49 12.24
C PHE A 127 -7.55 2.15 11.79
N LEU A 128 -6.77 1.50 12.64
CA LEU A 128 -6.16 0.20 12.32
C LEU A 128 -7.21 -0.91 12.12
N LYS A 129 -8.34 -0.86 12.85
CA LYS A 129 -9.48 -1.75 12.59
C LYS A 129 -10.11 -1.52 11.21
N LYS A 130 -10.12 -0.28 10.71
CA LYS A 130 -10.59 0.00 9.34
C LYS A 130 -9.56 -0.46 8.29
N ILE A 131 -8.26 -0.36 8.57
CA ILE A 131 -7.22 -0.99 7.74
C ILE A 131 -7.39 -2.51 7.72
N GLU A 132 -7.63 -3.15 8.86
CA GLU A 132 -7.89 -4.58 8.95
C GLU A 132 -9.09 -4.98 8.10
N LEU A 133 -10.19 -4.25 8.26
CA LEU A 133 -11.44 -4.48 7.53
C LEU A 133 -11.22 -4.52 6.02
N ASP A 134 -10.44 -3.61 5.46
CA ASP A 134 -10.25 -3.50 4.01
C ASP A 134 -9.14 -4.41 3.47
N ARG A 135 -8.05 -4.62 4.23
CA ARG A 135 -6.81 -5.27 3.77
C ARG A 135 -6.84 -6.78 3.87
N TYR A 136 -7.61 -7.33 4.80
CA TYR A 136 -7.56 -8.75 5.12
C TYR A 136 -8.78 -9.50 4.60
N ARG A 137 -8.56 -10.76 4.24
CA ARG A 137 -9.59 -11.67 3.73
C ARG A 137 -10.71 -11.84 4.74
N GLY A 138 -11.95 -11.57 4.32
CA GLY A 138 -13.09 -11.57 5.23
C GLY A 138 -13.10 -10.43 6.24
N GLY A 139 -12.11 -9.52 6.20
CA GLY A 139 -11.97 -8.38 7.13
C GLY A 139 -11.28 -8.73 8.43
N GLU A 140 -10.56 -9.84 8.51
CA GLU A 140 -9.93 -10.34 9.73
C GLU A 140 -8.45 -10.67 9.49
N CYS A 141 -7.57 -10.07 10.29
CA CYS A 141 -6.16 -10.42 10.37
C CYS A 141 -5.98 -11.61 11.32
N THR A 142 -5.51 -12.73 10.80
CA THR A 142 -5.24 -13.94 11.63
C THR A 142 -3.78 -14.02 12.09
N GLY A 143 -2.96 -12.99 11.84
CA GLY A 143 -1.51 -13.03 12.04
C GLY A 143 -0.77 -13.82 10.95
N SER A 144 -1.48 -14.47 10.04
CA SER A 144 -0.91 -15.15 8.89
C SER A 144 -0.72 -14.19 7.72
N TYR A 145 0.44 -14.24 7.08
CA TYR A 145 0.71 -13.50 5.85
C TYR A 145 -0.33 -13.78 4.74
N LEU A 146 -0.87 -15.00 4.70
CA LEU A 146 -1.90 -15.41 3.76
C LEU A 146 -3.30 -14.88 4.09
N SER A 147 -3.53 -14.30 5.27
CA SER A 147 -4.79 -13.63 5.57
C SER A 147 -4.92 -12.30 4.86
N ARG A 148 -3.80 -11.67 4.47
CA ARG A 148 -3.82 -10.43 3.69
C ARG A 148 -4.24 -10.68 2.24
N LEU A 149 -4.96 -9.72 1.66
CA LEU A 149 -5.30 -9.69 0.24
C LEU A 149 -4.12 -9.11 -0.53
N HIS A 150 -3.45 -9.93 -1.34
CA HIS A 150 -2.18 -9.56 -2.00
C HIS A 150 -2.35 -9.03 -3.42
N TYR A 151 -3.50 -9.31 -4.07
CA TYR A 151 -3.82 -8.91 -5.42
C TYR A 151 -5.06 -8.00 -5.44
N LEU A 152 -5.03 -6.94 -6.25
CA LEU A 152 -6.11 -5.95 -6.24
C LEU A 152 -7.45 -6.55 -6.70
N GLU A 153 -7.43 -7.47 -7.65
CA GLU A 153 -8.63 -8.19 -8.07
C GLU A 153 -9.20 -9.09 -6.96
N GLU A 154 -8.36 -9.63 -6.09
CA GLU A 154 -8.78 -10.38 -4.92
C GLU A 154 -9.36 -9.44 -3.84
N TRP A 155 -8.66 -8.32 -3.61
CA TRP A 155 -9.12 -7.25 -2.73
C TRP A 155 -10.48 -6.72 -3.16
N LEU A 156 -10.64 -6.43 -4.46
CA LEU A 156 -11.88 -5.95 -5.04
C LEU A 156 -13.02 -6.96 -4.86
N SER A 157 -12.79 -8.22 -5.22
CA SER A 157 -13.78 -9.29 -5.09
C SER A 157 -14.19 -9.57 -3.65
N ASP A 158 -13.25 -9.50 -2.69
CA ASP A 158 -13.55 -9.72 -1.27
C ASP A 158 -14.34 -8.56 -0.69
N ASN A 159 -13.92 -7.33 -0.93
CA ASN A 159 -14.58 -6.13 -0.42
C ASN A 159 -15.95 -5.87 -1.07
N ASP A 160 -16.12 -6.19 -2.37
CA ASP A 160 -17.41 -6.11 -3.07
C ASP A 160 -18.42 -7.08 -2.45
N ARG A 161 -18.02 -8.35 -2.26
CA ARG A 161 -18.88 -9.36 -1.63
C ARG A 161 -19.31 -9.00 -0.20
N ARG A 162 -18.49 -8.25 0.54
CA ARG A 162 -18.81 -7.74 1.89
C ARG A 162 -19.61 -6.42 1.87
N GLY A 163 -19.89 -5.88 0.69
CA GLY A 163 -20.61 -4.61 0.52
C GLY A 163 -19.85 -3.38 0.97
N LEU A 164 -18.53 -3.45 0.99
CA LEU A 164 -17.64 -2.34 1.35
C LEU A 164 -17.28 -1.45 0.16
N VAL A 165 -17.26 -2.05 -1.02
CA VAL A 165 -17.12 -1.37 -2.31
C VAL A 165 -18.09 -1.99 -3.30
N ARG A 166 -18.28 -1.35 -4.47
CA ARG A 166 -18.94 -1.93 -5.64
C ARG A 166 -17.96 -2.05 -6.78
N ASP A 167 -17.77 -3.25 -7.30
CA ASP A 167 -17.01 -3.47 -8.54
C ASP A 167 -17.82 -2.98 -9.75
N LEU A 168 -17.40 -1.88 -10.34
CA LEU A 168 -18.01 -1.29 -11.53
C LEU A 168 -17.36 -1.76 -12.82
N THR A 169 -16.28 -2.54 -12.74
CA THR A 169 -15.42 -2.86 -13.87
C THR A 169 -16.21 -3.49 -15.03
N ARG A 170 -17.01 -4.52 -14.75
CA ARG A 170 -17.81 -5.19 -15.78
C ARG A 170 -18.93 -4.33 -16.33
N GLU A 171 -19.62 -3.61 -15.49
CA GLU A 171 -20.72 -2.70 -15.84
C GLU A 171 -20.24 -1.59 -16.80
N LEU A 172 -19.01 -1.14 -16.64
CA LEU A 172 -18.39 -0.11 -17.49
C LEU A 172 -17.75 -0.65 -18.77
N GLY A 173 -17.99 -1.92 -19.13
CA GLY A 173 -17.64 -2.49 -20.43
C GLY A 173 -16.27 -3.17 -20.48
N ALA A 174 -15.89 -3.85 -19.39
CA ALA A 174 -14.67 -4.64 -19.30
C ALA A 174 -14.66 -5.82 -20.28
N ILE A 175 -13.45 -6.25 -20.60
CA ILE A 175 -13.15 -7.49 -21.32
C ILE A 175 -12.30 -8.42 -20.44
N PRO A 176 -12.36 -9.75 -20.63
CA PRO A 176 -11.51 -10.67 -19.92
C PRO A 176 -10.08 -10.66 -20.46
N GLY A 177 -9.10 -10.79 -19.57
CA GLY A 177 -7.71 -11.08 -19.88
C GLY A 177 -7.21 -12.27 -19.07
N LYS A 178 -6.18 -12.95 -19.58
CA LYS A 178 -5.51 -14.02 -18.83
C LYS A 178 -4.75 -13.40 -17.66
N ASN A 179 -5.13 -13.77 -16.43
CA ASN A 179 -4.54 -13.22 -15.21
C ASN A 179 -3.09 -13.70 -15.02
N SER A 180 -2.19 -12.76 -14.68
CA SER A 180 -0.75 -13.01 -14.51
C SER A 180 -0.32 -13.18 -13.05
N ALA A 181 -1.25 -13.42 -12.12
CA ALA A 181 -0.94 -13.55 -10.69
C ALA A 181 0.18 -14.58 -10.42
N ARG A 182 1.42 -14.09 -10.33
CA ARG A 182 2.65 -14.85 -10.06
C ARG A 182 3.79 -13.97 -9.55
N GLU A 183 3.52 -12.69 -9.34
CA GLU A 183 4.53 -11.68 -9.06
C GLU A 183 5.29 -11.98 -7.76
N MET A 184 4.58 -12.38 -6.71
CA MET A 184 5.20 -12.67 -5.41
C MET A 184 6.07 -13.92 -5.46
N THR A 185 5.63 -14.99 -6.13
CA THR A 185 6.43 -16.21 -6.29
C THR A 185 7.69 -15.94 -7.12
N VAL A 186 7.59 -15.17 -8.21
CA VAL A 186 8.74 -14.83 -9.06
C VAL A 186 9.68 -13.84 -8.36
N GLY A 187 9.12 -12.78 -7.79
CA GLY A 187 9.84 -11.68 -7.14
C GLY A 187 10.07 -11.84 -5.64
N TRP A 188 9.94 -13.05 -5.06
CA TRP A 188 9.89 -13.28 -3.62
C TRP A 188 11.02 -12.62 -2.80
N ARG A 189 12.22 -12.48 -3.41
CA ARG A 189 13.35 -11.82 -2.76
C ARG A 189 13.15 -10.33 -2.52
N GLY A 190 12.26 -9.69 -3.28
CA GLY A 190 11.86 -8.29 -3.10
C GLY A 190 10.92 -8.10 -1.90
N TYR A 191 10.14 -9.13 -1.56
CA TYR A 191 9.18 -9.09 -0.46
C TYR A 191 9.88 -9.38 0.85
N ARG A 192 9.92 -8.39 1.71
CA ARG A 192 10.65 -8.41 2.98
C ARG A 192 10.19 -9.57 3.87
N TYR A 193 8.90 -9.73 4.04
CA TYR A 193 8.31 -10.76 4.88
C TYR A 193 8.61 -12.17 4.34
N MET A 194 8.44 -12.41 3.04
CA MET A 194 8.74 -13.69 2.40
C MET A 194 10.24 -14.05 2.47
N ARG A 195 11.11 -13.05 2.37
CA ARG A 195 12.55 -13.25 2.45
C ARG A 195 12.99 -13.80 3.82
N HIS A 196 12.32 -13.36 4.90
CA HIS A 196 12.57 -13.84 6.26
C HIS A 196 11.74 -15.07 6.63
N ASN A 197 10.73 -15.41 5.81
CA ASN A 197 9.85 -16.56 6.00
C ASN A 197 9.78 -17.40 4.71
N PRO A 198 10.88 -18.09 4.30
CA PRO A 198 10.96 -18.75 2.99
C PRO A 198 9.97 -19.91 2.81
N ASP A 199 9.48 -20.51 3.89
CA ASP A 199 8.50 -21.59 3.88
C ASP A 199 7.12 -21.14 3.34
N LEU A 200 6.83 -19.83 3.35
CA LEU A 200 5.63 -19.28 2.76
C LEU A 200 5.56 -19.42 1.23
N ARG A 201 6.68 -19.66 0.55
CA ARG A 201 6.75 -19.66 -0.92
C ARG A 201 5.78 -20.65 -1.57
N ALA A 202 5.68 -21.85 -1.02
CA ALA A 202 4.77 -22.87 -1.54
C ALA A 202 3.29 -22.43 -1.40
N SER A 203 2.93 -21.90 -0.25
CA SER A 203 1.57 -21.42 0.04
C SER A 203 1.20 -20.18 -0.77
N ILE A 204 2.14 -19.27 -0.99
CA ILE A 204 1.97 -18.12 -1.89
C ILE A 204 1.77 -18.59 -3.32
N ALA A 205 2.57 -19.53 -3.83
CA ALA A 205 2.40 -20.09 -5.18
C ALA A 205 1.01 -20.73 -5.36
N GLN A 206 0.50 -21.42 -4.34
CA GLN A 206 -0.86 -21.97 -4.36
C GLN A 206 -1.93 -20.87 -4.38
N MET A 207 -1.75 -19.81 -3.59
CA MET A 207 -2.64 -18.66 -3.59
C MET A 207 -2.66 -17.98 -4.96
N GLU A 208 -1.49 -17.70 -5.54
CA GLU A 208 -1.34 -17.13 -6.87
C GLU A 208 -1.98 -18.00 -7.97
N ALA A 209 -1.81 -19.33 -7.89
CA ALA A 209 -2.47 -20.25 -8.81
C ALA A 209 -4.01 -20.15 -8.74
N ARG A 210 -4.57 -19.98 -7.52
CA ARG A 210 -6.02 -19.76 -7.36
C ARG A 210 -6.48 -18.41 -7.92
N VAL A 211 -5.71 -17.33 -7.71
CA VAL A 211 -6.01 -16.01 -8.28
C VAL A 211 -5.91 -16.05 -9.79
N GLY A 212 -4.80 -16.58 -10.32
CA GLY A 212 -4.51 -16.67 -11.74
C GLY A 212 -5.42 -17.64 -12.54
N SER A 213 -6.16 -18.53 -11.85
CA SER A 213 -7.13 -19.43 -12.48
C SER A 213 -8.38 -18.71 -13.00
N LYS A 214 -8.63 -17.49 -12.54
CA LYS A 214 -9.78 -16.67 -12.94
C LYS A 214 -9.33 -15.59 -13.93
N PRO A 215 -10.12 -15.28 -14.97
CA PRO A 215 -9.80 -14.16 -15.85
C PRO A 215 -9.82 -12.85 -15.09
N LEU A 216 -8.85 -11.96 -15.35
CA LEU A 216 -8.85 -10.59 -14.90
C LEU A 216 -9.67 -9.75 -15.87
N TYR A 217 -10.82 -9.24 -15.42
CA TYR A 217 -11.63 -8.33 -16.22
C TYR A 217 -11.12 -6.91 -16.09
N TYR A 218 -10.92 -6.22 -17.20
CA TYR A 218 -10.48 -4.83 -17.21
C TYR A 218 -11.14 -4.01 -18.30
N ILE A 219 -11.35 -2.73 -18.09
CA ILE A 219 -11.85 -1.78 -19.07
C ILE A 219 -10.69 -1.37 -19.97
N PRO A 220 -10.68 -1.66 -21.27
CA PRO A 220 -9.59 -1.27 -22.17
C PRO A 220 -9.34 0.24 -22.14
N LYS A 221 -8.07 0.67 -22.17
CA LYS A 221 -7.70 2.08 -22.12
C LYS A 221 -8.36 2.93 -23.23
N SER A 222 -8.62 2.34 -24.37
CA SER A 222 -9.33 2.99 -25.48
C SER A 222 -10.78 3.34 -25.16
N LYS A 223 -11.41 2.65 -24.20
CA LYS A 223 -12.79 2.96 -23.74
C LYS A 223 -12.83 3.98 -22.61
N VAL A 224 -11.71 4.20 -21.89
CA VAL A 224 -11.69 5.06 -20.70
C VAL A 224 -12.14 6.49 -20.98
N PRO A 225 -11.76 7.17 -22.09
CA PRO A 225 -12.25 8.51 -22.36
C PRO A 225 -13.79 8.60 -22.40
N GLY A 226 -14.46 7.58 -22.93
CA GLY A 226 -15.92 7.52 -23.04
C GLY A 226 -16.66 7.25 -21.73
N ILE A 227 -15.97 6.78 -20.70
CA ILE A 227 -16.57 6.44 -19.40
C ILE A 227 -16.15 7.39 -18.26
N GLU A 228 -15.19 8.30 -18.48
CA GLU A 228 -14.75 9.23 -17.42
C GLU A 228 -15.90 10.05 -16.80
N GLY A 229 -16.95 10.32 -17.59
CA GLY A 229 -18.16 10.99 -17.10
C GLY A 229 -18.98 10.16 -16.11
N LYS A 230 -18.80 8.82 -16.08
CA LYS A 230 -19.49 7.91 -15.16
C LYS A 230 -18.68 7.65 -13.88
N LEU A 231 -17.40 7.99 -13.89
CA LEU A 231 -16.50 7.85 -12.75
C LEU A 231 -16.72 9.02 -11.78
N GLN A 232 -16.67 8.71 -10.50
CA GLN A 232 -16.86 9.67 -9.41
C GLN A 232 -15.54 9.93 -8.67
N THR A 233 -15.45 11.09 -8.03
CA THR A 233 -14.37 11.39 -7.09
C THR A 233 -14.37 10.35 -5.98
N GLY A 234 -13.18 9.77 -5.73
CA GLY A 234 -12.99 8.71 -4.75
C GLY A 234 -13.17 7.29 -5.28
N ASP A 235 -13.56 7.09 -6.54
CA ASP A 235 -13.48 5.76 -7.17
C ASP A 235 -12.02 5.28 -7.14
N ILE A 236 -11.81 4.04 -6.70
CA ILE A 236 -10.51 3.38 -6.68
C ILE A 236 -10.22 2.87 -8.09
N ILE A 237 -9.08 3.26 -8.64
CA ILE A 237 -8.67 2.93 -10.00
C ILE A 237 -7.44 2.04 -9.96
N GLY A 238 -7.61 0.77 -10.33
CA GLY A 238 -6.50 -0.15 -10.57
C GLY A 238 -6.00 -0.05 -12.01
N ILE A 239 -4.71 0.06 -12.23
CA ILE A 239 -4.10 0.08 -13.55
C ILE A 239 -3.71 -1.32 -13.95
N CYS A 240 -4.32 -1.83 -15.02
CA CYS A 240 -3.98 -3.11 -15.62
C CYS A 240 -2.89 -2.95 -16.67
N SER A 241 -1.86 -3.75 -16.56
CA SER A 241 -0.69 -3.70 -17.45
C SER A 241 -0.41 -5.07 -18.06
N ARG A 242 0.33 -5.02 -19.16
CA ARG A 242 0.78 -6.20 -19.89
C ARG A 242 1.90 -6.93 -19.13
N ASP A 243 1.74 -8.24 -18.99
CA ASP A 243 2.78 -9.17 -18.54
C ASP A 243 2.91 -10.30 -19.58
N GLY A 244 3.79 -10.10 -20.56
CA GLY A 244 3.87 -10.98 -21.75
C GLY A 244 2.55 -11.01 -22.52
N LYS A 245 1.88 -12.17 -22.56
CA LYS A 245 0.53 -12.35 -23.15
C LYS A 245 -0.60 -12.27 -22.10
N MET A 246 -0.25 -11.95 -20.84
CA MET A 246 -1.17 -11.90 -19.71
C MET A 246 -1.41 -10.47 -19.26
N VAL A 247 -2.31 -10.30 -18.31
CA VAL A 247 -2.70 -9.02 -17.69
C VAL A 247 -2.54 -9.13 -16.19
N GLY A 248 -1.90 -8.14 -15.59
CA GLY A 248 -1.81 -7.99 -14.13
C GLY A 248 -2.10 -6.57 -13.70
N THR A 249 -2.46 -6.39 -12.44
CA THR A 249 -2.60 -5.06 -11.85
C THR A 249 -1.23 -4.56 -11.41
N SER A 250 -0.78 -3.44 -11.98
CA SER A 250 0.56 -2.89 -11.74
C SER A 250 0.58 -1.65 -10.86
N HIS A 251 -0.57 -1.00 -10.68
CA HIS A 251 -0.66 0.25 -9.94
C HIS A 251 -2.09 0.52 -9.48
N VAL A 252 -2.25 1.39 -8.48
CA VAL A 252 -3.57 1.78 -7.97
C VAL A 252 -3.56 3.21 -7.44
N GLY A 253 -4.70 3.87 -7.47
CA GLY A 253 -4.93 5.21 -6.95
C GLY A 253 -6.40 5.55 -6.92
N LEU A 254 -6.70 6.83 -6.86
CA LEU A 254 -8.06 7.37 -6.76
C LEU A 254 -8.38 8.25 -7.98
N ALA A 255 -9.58 8.14 -8.48
CA ALA A 255 -10.15 9.12 -9.40
C ALA A 255 -10.48 10.39 -8.63
N ILE A 256 -10.19 11.54 -9.20
CA ILE A 256 -10.51 12.83 -8.60
C ILE A 256 -10.95 13.83 -9.67
N ARG A 257 -12.14 14.39 -9.51
CA ARG A 257 -12.60 15.47 -10.37
C ARG A 257 -12.14 16.81 -9.80
N THR A 258 -11.39 17.55 -10.59
CA THR A 258 -10.88 18.87 -10.23
C THR A 258 -11.86 19.98 -10.65
N ASN A 259 -11.65 21.20 -10.17
CA ASN A 259 -12.59 22.32 -10.38
C ASN A 259 -12.81 22.68 -11.86
N ASP A 260 -11.85 22.31 -12.73
CA ASP A 260 -11.96 22.42 -14.18
C ASP A 260 -12.82 21.32 -14.83
N GLY A 261 -13.45 20.45 -14.02
CA GLY A 261 -14.27 19.34 -14.48
C GLY A 261 -13.49 18.12 -14.98
N VAL A 262 -12.15 18.18 -15.03
CA VAL A 262 -11.30 17.09 -15.50
C VAL A 262 -11.20 15.98 -14.46
N LEU A 263 -11.40 14.73 -14.88
CA LEU A 263 -11.12 13.56 -14.04
C LEU A 263 -9.63 13.22 -14.10
N ARG A 264 -8.95 13.39 -12.98
CA ARG A 264 -7.50 13.16 -12.83
C ARG A 264 -7.23 11.91 -12.01
N PHE A 265 -6.02 11.39 -12.13
CA PHE A 265 -5.54 10.26 -11.35
C PHE A 265 -4.71 10.77 -10.16
N MET A 266 -5.11 10.44 -8.94
CA MET A 266 -4.38 10.76 -7.71
C MET A 266 -3.77 9.49 -7.14
N HIS A 267 -2.45 9.45 -7.02
CA HIS A 267 -1.72 8.24 -6.63
C HIS A 267 -0.36 8.55 -5.98
N ALA A 268 0.20 7.56 -5.27
CA ALA A 268 1.60 7.61 -4.88
C ALA A 268 2.47 7.17 -6.08
N SER A 269 3.08 8.14 -6.73
CA SER A 269 3.91 7.94 -7.92
C SER A 269 5.30 7.44 -7.55
N SER A 270 5.80 6.44 -8.27
CA SER A 270 7.10 5.83 -8.01
C SER A 270 8.26 6.84 -8.18
N PRO A 271 9.46 6.57 -7.61
CA PRO A 271 10.63 7.44 -7.74
C PRO A 271 11.10 7.65 -9.18
N ARG A 272 10.73 6.78 -10.12
CA ARG A 272 11.04 6.94 -11.55
C ARG A 272 10.31 8.12 -12.18
N ASN A 273 9.19 8.55 -11.58
CA ASN A 273 8.38 9.68 -12.06
C ASN A 273 8.44 10.83 -11.03
N PHE A 274 7.47 10.91 -10.11
CA PHE A 274 7.39 12.02 -9.14
C PHE A 274 7.96 11.69 -7.76
N GLY A 275 8.06 10.42 -7.37
CA GLY A 275 8.59 9.98 -6.07
C GLY A 275 7.74 10.37 -4.85
N LYS A 276 6.48 10.70 -5.04
CA LYS A 276 5.57 11.18 -4.01
C LYS A 276 4.10 11.01 -4.41
N VAL A 277 3.20 11.23 -3.47
CA VAL A 277 1.76 11.35 -3.78
C VAL A 277 1.50 12.59 -4.61
N VAL A 278 0.79 12.43 -5.72
CA VAL A 278 0.46 13.51 -6.67
C VAL A 278 -0.99 13.41 -7.14
N ILE A 279 -1.55 14.55 -7.56
CA ILE A 279 -2.68 14.59 -8.49
C ILE A 279 -2.06 14.75 -9.86
N ASP A 280 -2.12 13.68 -10.64
CA ASP A 280 -1.51 13.60 -11.97
C ASP A 280 -2.46 14.17 -13.03
N GLN A 281 -2.15 13.94 -14.28
CA GLN A 281 -2.94 14.37 -15.41
C GLN A 281 -4.31 13.65 -15.48
N ARG A 282 -5.09 14.01 -16.50
CA ARG A 282 -6.34 13.32 -16.86
C ARG A 282 -6.12 11.81 -16.91
N LEU A 283 -7.04 11.01 -16.35
CA LEU A 283 -6.91 9.55 -16.24
C LEU A 283 -6.61 8.88 -17.58
N SER A 284 -7.35 9.23 -18.64
CA SER A 284 -7.09 8.67 -19.97
C SER A 284 -5.74 9.10 -20.56
N GLY A 285 -5.27 10.29 -20.24
CA GLY A 285 -3.92 10.78 -20.57
C GLY A 285 -2.85 9.93 -19.92
N TYR A 286 -2.94 9.74 -18.61
CA TYR A 286 -2.04 8.88 -17.83
C TYR A 286 -1.93 7.45 -18.39
N LEU A 287 -3.05 6.87 -18.79
CA LEU A 287 -3.07 5.52 -19.37
C LEU A 287 -2.34 5.46 -20.73
N ASN A 288 -2.39 6.52 -21.50
CA ASN A 288 -1.77 6.56 -22.83
C ASN A 288 -0.27 6.87 -22.78
N GLU A 289 0.23 7.43 -21.68
CA GLU A 289 1.66 7.73 -21.51
C GLU A 289 2.53 6.47 -21.51
N PHE A 290 1.98 5.34 -21.05
CA PHE A 290 2.72 4.08 -20.98
C PHE A 290 2.11 3.02 -21.93
N SER A 291 2.90 2.55 -22.88
CA SER A 291 2.46 1.52 -23.86
C SER A 291 2.05 0.19 -23.21
N GLY A 292 2.63 -0.12 -22.03
CA GLY A 292 2.32 -1.32 -21.25
C GLY A 292 0.96 -1.28 -20.56
N HIS A 293 0.37 -0.09 -20.33
CA HIS A 293 -0.97 0.00 -19.73
C HIS A 293 -2.03 -0.50 -20.72
N LEU A 294 -2.86 -1.43 -20.26
CA LEU A 294 -3.94 -2.04 -21.06
C LEU A 294 -5.29 -1.42 -20.72
N GLY A 295 -5.53 -1.01 -19.49
CA GLY A 295 -6.80 -0.47 -19.04
C GLY A 295 -6.90 -0.37 -17.54
N ILE A 296 -8.12 -0.39 -17.01
CA ILE A 296 -8.39 -0.14 -15.59
C ILE A 296 -9.39 -1.13 -14.97
N LEU A 297 -9.25 -1.33 -13.66
CA LEU A 297 -10.31 -1.79 -12.75
C LEU A 297 -10.94 -0.55 -12.09
N VAL A 298 -12.20 -0.65 -11.70
CA VAL A 298 -12.92 0.43 -11.01
C VAL A 298 -13.69 -0.12 -9.83
N ALA A 299 -13.41 0.36 -8.63
CA ALA A 299 -14.18 0.08 -7.42
C ALA A 299 -14.71 1.38 -6.81
N ARG A 300 -15.99 1.40 -6.46
CA ARG A 300 -16.62 2.55 -5.77
C ARG A 300 -16.80 2.22 -4.30
N PRO A 301 -16.23 3.00 -3.36
CA PRO A 301 -16.49 2.85 -1.94
C PRO A 301 -17.98 3.02 -1.62
N LEU A 302 -18.54 2.15 -0.76
CA LEU A 302 -19.95 2.16 -0.35
C LEU A 302 -20.15 2.61 1.10
N LYS A 303 -19.23 2.31 1.97
CA LYS A 303 -19.26 2.60 3.43
C LYS A 303 -17.88 2.98 3.92
#